data_83c8672553f663300420b595d86053ab
#
_entry.id   83c8672553f663300420b595d86053ab
#
_cell.length_a   1.000
_cell.length_b   1.000
_cell.length_c   1.000
_cell.angle_alpha   90.00
_cell.angle_beta   90.00
_cell.angle_gamma   90.00
#
_symmetry.space_group_name_H-M   'P 1'
#
loop_
_entity.id
_entity.type
_entity.pdbx_description
1 polymer ?
#
loop_
_entity_poly.entity_id
_entity_poly.type
_entity_poly.pdbx_seq_one_letter_code
_entity_poly.pdbx_strand_id
1 'polypeptide(L)'
;MPVNDGNTMRGYPPGVLVIRNYRGKDWSIKTYRYVVLLVTFVAYTAYHASRKPSSIVKSVLDPDPMCEMTALYPWPVGEIFSKRGSLGEGLNVYKDKGWAPFDGKQGTSKLGEIDVAFLACYSMGMYVAGHLGDTLDLRLFLTAGMIGSGVFVGLFGMGYFWNIHVFWFFLVMQMIAGLFQATGWPSVVAVIGNWFGKTRRGLIMGVWNAHTSVGNISGSLLAAGVLEYGWGWSFIAPGVFIFVGGIIVYLFLPAYPEDVGFPFLNGSVENDIRISSDEEALIQNAATGTKEANSIPRSGSVGRSSVHLIEACAIPGVIPFALCLFFSKLVAYTFLYWLPFYLSQTAIGGEYMSVRSAGNLSTLFDVGGIVGGILAGYISDKLKARATTAATFMYAAIPAMILYRKYGNISQTINIVLMIIAGLFVNGPYALITTAVSADLGTHSSVMGNSRALATVTAIIDGTGSLGAALGPLLTGFLSTKGWNFVFGMLSLGALIAGLLLSRLVIAEYAERKNKPAVFGQHSPGELCVYAASCTP
;
A
#
# COMPACT_ATOMS: atom_id res chain seq x y z
N MET A 1 -15.32 26.03 31.25
CA MET A 1 -16.09 24.77 31.40
C MET A 1 -16.74 24.51 30.05
N PRO A 2 -16.53 23.37 29.36
CA PRO A 2 -17.18 23.09 28.09
C PRO A 2 -18.65 22.77 28.36
N VAL A 3 -19.53 23.35 27.57
CA VAL A 3 -20.97 23.13 27.58
C VAL A 3 -21.24 21.69 27.16
N ASN A 4 -21.91 20.98 28.02
CA ASN A 4 -22.27 19.57 27.88
C ASN A 4 -23.53 19.47 27.01
N ASP A 5 -23.38 19.60 25.68
CA ASP A 5 -24.43 19.28 24.73
C ASP A 5 -24.33 17.81 24.39
N GLY A 6 -25.40 17.04 24.68
CA GLY A 6 -25.50 15.57 24.60
C GLY A 6 -25.29 14.91 23.23
N ASN A 7 -24.41 15.45 22.41
CA ASN A 7 -23.87 14.84 21.21
C ASN A 7 -22.48 14.29 21.57
N THR A 8 -22.25 13.01 21.41
CA THR A 8 -21.00 12.29 21.69
C THR A 8 -19.78 13.09 21.24
N MET A 9 -19.21 13.89 22.16
CA MET A 9 -17.93 14.55 21.95
C MET A 9 -16.86 13.46 21.83
N ARG A 10 -16.41 13.22 20.61
CA ARG A 10 -15.16 12.50 20.38
C ARG A 10 -14.06 13.37 20.99
N GLY A 11 -13.40 12.88 22.04
CA GLY A 11 -12.43 13.67 22.78
C GLY A 11 -11.13 13.87 22.01
N TYR A 12 -10.40 14.94 22.32
CA TYR A 12 -9.04 15.16 21.84
C TYR A 12 -8.17 13.91 21.96
N PRO A 13 -7.26 13.63 20.99
CA PRO A 13 -6.25 12.60 21.18
C PRO A 13 -5.42 12.90 22.43
N PRO A 14 -5.16 11.90 23.31
CA PRO A 14 -4.54 12.15 24.62
C PRO A 14 -3.20 12.88 24.56
N GLY A 15 -2.32 12.52 23.60
CA GLY A 15 -1.02 13.17 23.43
C GLY A 15 -1.14 14.61 22.92
N VAL A 16 -2.11 14.87 22.03
CA VAL A 16 -2.40 16.24 21.55
C VAL A 16 -2.90 17.10 22.71
N LEU A 17 -3.76 16.55 23.57
CA LEU A 17 -4.28 17.24 24.75
C LEU A 17 -3.15 17.63 25.73
N VAL A 18 -2.22 16.72 25.98
CA VAL A 18 -1.04 17.00 26.84
C VAL A 18 -0.20 18.15 26.27
N ILE A 19 0.10 18.11 24.96
CA ILE A 19 0.90 19.16 24.31
C ILE A 19 0.15 20.50 24.33
N ARG A 20 -1.16 20.49 24.07
CA ARG A 20 -2.03 21.68 24.17
C ARG A 20 -1.97 22.32 25.56
N ASN A 21 -2.14 21.50 26.60
CA ASN A 21 -2.10 21.98 27.99
C ASN A 21 -0.74 22.57 28.35
N TYR A 22 0.36 21.97 27.85
CA TYR A 22 1.71 22.50 28.10
C TYR A 22 1.98 23.82 27.35
N ARG A 23 1.51 23.95 26.09
CA ARG A 23 1.74 25.13 25.25
C ARG A 23 0.75 26.29 25.53
N GLY A 24 -0.39 26.02 26.14
CA GLY A 24 -1.45 26.98 26.40
C GLY A 24 -2.17 27.51 25.14
N LYS A 25 -1.87 26.94 23.94
CA LYS A 25 -2.50 27.34 22.66
C LYS A 25 -2.81 26.13 21.81
N ASP A 26 -3.92 26.18 21.08
CA ASP A 26 -4.27 25.20 20.07
C ASP A 26 -3.38 25.34 18.83
N TRP A 27 -3.23 24.23 18.11
CA TRP A 27 -2.53 24.25 16.83
C TRP A 27 -3.42 24.83 15.73
N SER A 28 -2.78 25.41 14.71
CA SER A 28 -3.49 25.84 13.50
C SER A 28 -4.01 24.61 12.72
N ILE A 29 -5.06 24.81 11.91
CA ILE A 29 -5.59 23.76 11.02
C ILE A 29 -4.51 23.19 10.09
N LYS A 30 -3.55 24.04 9.65
CA LYS A 30 -2.41 23.60 8.83
C LYS A 30 -1.53 22.61 9.59
N THR A 31 -1.24 22.90 10.87
CA THR A 31 -0.45 22.02 11.74
C THR A 31 -1.15 20.66 11.93
N TYR A 32 -2.46 20.68 12.21
CA TYR A 32 -3.22 19.42 12.33
C TYR A 32 -3.22 18.61 11.04
N ARG A 33 -3.37 19.23 9.87
CA ARG A 33 -3.24 18.55 8.56
C ARG A 33 -1.89 17.87 8.38
N TYR A 34 -0.79 18.54 8.77
CA TYR A 34 0.56 17.91 8.73
C TYR A 34 0.69 16.76 9.72
N VAL A 35 0.15 16.89 10.94
CA VAL A 35 0.15 15.81 11.93
C VAL A 35 -0.63 14.60 11.42
N VAL A 36 -1.81 14.80 10.85
CA VAL A 36 -2.61 13.73 10.25
C VAL A 36 -1.85 13.02 9.13
N LEU A 37 -1.24 13.77 8.19
CA LEU A 37 -0.45 13.16 7.12
C LEU A 37 0.73 12.37 7.65
N LEU A 38 1.46 12.92 8.63
CA LEU A 38 2.63 12.27 9.20
C LEU A 38 2.25 11.00 9.97
N VAL A 39 1.24 11.10 10.87
CA VAL A 39 0.82 9.96 11.70
C VAL A 39 0.25 8.85 10.83
N THR A 40 -0.58 9.17 9.83
CA THR A 40 -1.13 8.16 8.91
C THR A 40 -0.06 7.58 7.99
N PHE A 41 0.93 8.37 7.57
CA PHE A 41 2.09 7.90 6.80
C PHE A 41 2.90 6.89 7.61
N VAL A 42 3.25 7.22 8.86
CA VAL A 42 4.00 6.31 9.76
C VAL A 42 3.19 5.05 10.07
N ALA A 43 1.89 5.20 10.35
CA ALA A 43 1.00 4.06 10.61
C ALA A 43 1.00 3.08 9.42
N TYR A 44 0.84 3.59 8.21
CA TYR A 44 0.76 2.73 7.03
C TYR A 44 2.14 2.19 6.60
N THR A 45 3.21 2.94 6.83
CA THR A 45 4.60 2.44 6.76
C THR A 45 4.80 1.23 7.68
N ALA A 46 4.31 1.30 8.92
CA ALA A 46 4.41 0.20 9.88
C ALA A 46 3.60 -1.04 9.47
N TYR A 47 2.40 -0.85 8.88
CA TYR A 47 1.63 -1.96 8.29
C TYR A 47 2.43 -2.68 7.20
N HIS A 48 3.02 -1.94 6.26
CA HIS A 48 3.81 -2.53 5.18
C HIS A 48 5.10 -3.17 5.70
N ALA A 49 5.77 -2.56 6.66
CA ALA A 49 6.97 -3.11 7.28
C ALA A 49 6.70 -4.47 7.94
N SER A 50 5.56 -4.63 8.61
CA SER A 50 5.18 -5.87 9.31
C SER A 50 4.84 -7.05 8.38
N ARG A 51 4.67 -6.82 7.07
CA ARG A 51 4.43 -7.86 6.05
C ARG A 51 5.73 -8.47 5.50
N LYS A 52 6.84 -7.74 5.57
CA LYS A 52 8.11 -8.14 4.94
C LYS A 52 8.85 -9.31 5.60
N PRO A 53 8.73 -9.58 6.91
CA PRO A 53 9.39 -10.72 7.54
C PRO A 53 9.21 -12.04 6.81
N SER A 54 7.96 -12.36 6.40
CA SER A 54 7.65 -13.58 5.65
C SER A 54 8.54 -13.74 4.42
N SER A 55 8.77 -12.66 3.65
CA SER A 55 9.61 -12.74 2.44
C SER A 55 11.10 -12.94 2.73
N ILE A 56 11.59 -12.41 3.86
CA ILE A 56 13.02 -12.47 4.22
C ILE A 56 13.40 -13.84 4.78
N VAL A 57 12.55 -14.42 5.64
CA VAL A 57 12.89 -15.65 6.35
C VAL A 57 12.65 -16.93 5.52
N LYS A 58 11.98 -16.86 4.36
CA LYS A 58 11.70 -18.05 3.52
C LYS A 58 12.94 -18.90 3.25
N SER A 59 14.04 -18.27 2.88
CA SER A 59 15.31 -18.97 2.59
C SER A 59 15.98 -19.57 3.82
N VAL A 60 15.60 -19.15 5.02
CA VAL A 60 16.09 -19.75 6.28
C VAL A 60 15.20 -20.91 6.71
N LEU A 61 13.88 -20.79 6.46
CA LEU A 61 12.91 -21.83 6.80
C LEU A 61 12.97 -23.02 5.85
N ASP A 62 13.25 -22.75 4.54
CA ASP A 62 13.37 -23.74 3.47
C ASP A 62 14.66 -23.46 2.66
N PRO A 63 15.84 -23.78 3.20
CA PRO A 63 17.11 -23.54 2.53
C PRO A 63 17.30 -24.49 1.34
N ASP A 64 17.84 -23.95 0.22
CA ASP A 64 18.25 -24.78 -0.90
C ASP A 64 19.58 -25.47 -0.57
N PRO A 65 19.65 -26.80 -0.55
CA PRO A 65 20.88 -27.54 -0.24
C PRO A 65 22.06 -27.20 -1.16
N MET A 66 21.79 -26.87 -2.42
CA MET A 66 22.83 -26.50 -3.39
C MET A 66 23.40 -25.10 -3.12
N CYS A 67 22.59 -24.17 -2.63
CA CYS A 67 23.00 -22.80 -2.34
C CYS A 67 23.93 -22.74 -1.10
N GLU A 68 23.67 -23.53 -0.06
CA GLU A 68 24.53 -23.61 1.13
C GLU A 68 25.91 -24.23 0.82
N MET A 69 25.95 -25.27 -0.02
CA MET A 69 27.21 -25.91 -0.40
C MET A 69 28.14 -24.98 -1.19
N THR A 70 27.61 -24.17 -2.10
CA THR A 70 28.41 -23.20 -2.87
C THR A 70 28.87 -22.02 -2.03
N ALA A 71 28.12 -21.61 -1.01
CA ALA A 71 28.55 -20.56 -0.08
C ALA A 71 29.68 -21.01 0.87
N LEU A 72 29.73 -22.30 1.22
CA LEU A 72 30.77 -22.89 2.06
C LEU A 72 32.05 -23.28 1.29
N TYR A 73 31.92 -23.60 0.00
CA TYR A 73 33.02 -24.05 -0.85
C TYR A 73 33.03 -23.29 -2.18
N PRO A 74 33.81 -22.22 -2.33
CA PRO A 74 33.81 -21.37 -3.54
C PRO A 74 34.47 -22.00 -4.79
N TRP A 75 34.78 -23.28 -4.79
CA TRP A 75 35.32 -24.00 -5.94
C TRP A 75 34.26 -24.89 -6.61
N PRO A 76 34.36 -25.22 -7.89
CA PRO A 76 33.29 -25.90 -8.64
C PRO A 76 32.94 -27.24 -8.02
N VAL A 77 31.87 -27.24 -7.26
CA VAL A 77 31.33 -28.40 -6.52
C VAL A 77 31.01 -29.57 -7.43
N GLY A 78 30.71 -29.31 -8.71
CA GLY A 78 30.40 -30.35 -9.72
C GLY A 78 31.53 -31.36 -9.97
N GLU A 79 32.81 -30.97 -9.87
CA GLU A 79 33.94 -31.90 -10.06
C GLU A 79 34.22 -32.79 -8.85
N ILE A 80 33.94 -32.30 -7.64
CA ILE A 80 34.16 -33.03 -6.39
C ILE A 80 33.13 -34.16 -6.24
N PHE A 81 31.89 -33.93 -6.65
CA PHE A 81 30.81 -34.93 -6.53
C PHE A 81 30.80 -35.97 -7.66
N SER A 82 31.34 -35.63 -8.83
CA SER A 82 31.52 -36.64 -9.92
C SER A 82 32.54 -37.73 -9.54
N LYS A 83 33.45 -37.46 -8.58
CA LYS A 83 34.47 -38.41 -8.13
C LYS A 83 34.12 -39.22 -6.87
N ARG A 84 33.05 -38.88 -6.18
CA ARG A 84 32.60 -39.59 -4.96
C ARG A 84 31.14 -40.05 -5.14
N GLY A 85 30.96 -41.32 -5.42
CA GLY A 85 29.65 -41.98 -5.63
C GLY A 85 28.73 -42.07 -4.42
N SER A 86 28.75 -41.10 -3.48
CA SER A 86 27.86 -41.07 -2.32
C SER A 86 27.23 -39.68 -2.14
N LEU A 87 26.38 -39.29 -3.13
CA LEU A 87 25.57 -38.07 -3.03
C LEU A 87 24.49 -38.16 -1.91
N GLY A 88 24.18 -39.36 -1.44
CA GLY A 88 23.08 -39.60 -0.49
C GLY A 88 23.38 -39.18 0.96
N GLU A 89 24.63 -39.37 1.43
CA GLU A 89 24.95 -39.08 2.84
C GLU A 89 25.25 -37.60 3.08
N GLY A 90 25.84 -36.88 2.12
CA GLY A 90 26.09 -35.44 2.24
C GLY A 90 24.82 -34.58 2.22
N LEU A 91 23.81 -34.99 1.45
CA LEU A 91 22.53 -34.29 1.36
C LEU A 91 21.71 -34.39 2.66
N ASN A 92 21.81 -35.48 3.39
CA ASN A 92 21.07 -35.67 4.63
C ASN A 92 21.60 -34.80 5.79
N VAL A 93 22.88 -34.48 5.84
CA VAL A 93 23.49 -33.63 6.87
C VAL A 93 23.05 -32.18 6.75
N TYR A 94 22.75 -31.70 5.53
CA TYR A 94 22.30 -30.29 5.31
C TYR A 94 20.77 -30.14 5.34
N LYS A 95 20.01 -31.24 5.25
CA LYS A 95 18.57 -31.21 5.29
C LYS A 95 17.99 -30.86 6.68
N ASP A 96 18.82 -31.01 7.73
CA ASP A 96 18.43 -30.73 9.12
C ASP A 96 18.58 -29.26 9.53
N LYS A 97 19.00 -28.36 8.61
CA LYS A 97 19.22 -26.94 8.91
C LYS A 97 18.00 -26.04 8.69
N GLY A 98 16.96 -26.49 8.00
CA GLY A 98 15.72 -25.76 7.83
C GLY A 98 14.89 -25.77 9.13
N TRP A 99 13.70 -25.18 9.06
CA TRP A 99 12.75 -25.19 10.18
C TRP A 99 11.53 -26.03 9.84
N ALA A 100 11.35 -27.17 10.51
CA ALA A 100 10.10 -27.93 10.36
C ALA A 100 8.90 -27.06 10.79
N PRO A 101 7.81 -27.05 10.04
CA PRO A 101 7.39 -27.96 8.96
C PRO A 101 7.73 -27.47 7.54
N PHE A 102 8.62 -26.49 7.38
CA PHE A 102 8.91 -25.82 6.11
C PHE A 102 10.12 -26.42 5.35
N ASP A 103 10.92 -27.24 6.00
CA ASP A 103 12.15 -27.85 5.49
C ASP A 103 11.96 -29.13 4.64
N GLY A 104 10.72 -29.49 4.36
CA GLY A 104 10.39 -30.70 3.60
C GLY A 104 10.19 -30.49 2.10
N LYS A 105 9.94 -31.58 1.34
CA LYS A 105 9.66 -31.52 -0.11
C LYS A 105 8.52 -30.55 -0.51
N GLN A 106 7.64 -30.20 0.42
CA GLN A 106 6.53 -29.26 0.24
C GLN A 106 6.76 -27.95 0.99
N GLY A 107 7.96 -27.69 1.50
CA GLY A 107 8.28 -26.51 2.30
C GLY A 107 7.93 -25.21 1.59
N THR A 108 8.44 -25.05 0.37
CA THR A 108 8.18 -23.89 -0.47
C THR A 108 6.68 -23.66 -0.72
N SER A 109 5.90 -24.74 -0.94
CA SER A 109 4.44 -24.63 -1.10
C SER A 109 3.76 -24.18 0.18
N LYS A 110 4.16 -24.72 1.34
CA LYS A 110 3.64 -24.31 2.66
C LYS A 110 3.94 -22.84 2.99
N LEU A 111 5.11 -22.35 2.57
CA LEU A 111 5.45 -20.92 2.70
C LEU A 111 4.52 -20.04 1.84
N GLY A 112 4.15 -20.51 0.65
CA GLY A 112 3.12 -19.87 -0.17
C GLY A 112 1.73 -19.89 0.48
N GLU A 113 1.36 -21.00 1.13
CA GLU A 113 0.09 -21.12 1.87
C GLU A 113 0.00 -20.16 3.05
N ILE A 114 1.11 -19.92 3.75
CA ILE A 114 1.20 -18.92 4.83
C ILE A 114 0.93 -17.49 4.31
N ASP A 115 1.52 -17.12 3.16
CA ASP A 115 1.27 -15.82 2.53
C ASP A 115 -0.21 -15.68 2.13
N VAL A 116 -0.80 -16.75 1.57
CA VAL A 116 -2.21 -16.77 1.20
C VAL A 116 -3.12 -16.65 2.40
N ALA A 117 -2.83 -17.36 3.49
CA ALA A 117 -3.63 -17.30 4.70
C ALA A 117 -3.75 -15.86 5.22
N PHE A 118 -2.62 -15.13 5.25
CA PHE A 118 -2.59 -13.72 5.60
C PHE A 118 -3.42 -12.87 4.62
N LEU A 119 -3.13 -12.96 3.32
CA LEU A 119 -3.72 -12.08 2.30
C LEU A 119 -5.20 -12.37 2.05
N ALA A 120 -5.64 -13.63 2.14
CA ALA A 120 -7.04 -14.00 2.02
C ALA A 120 -7.86 -13.47 3.20
N CYS A 121 -7.38 -13.65 4.44
CA CYS A 121 -8.03 -13.09 5.63
C CYS A 121 -8.02 -11.56 5.62
N TYR A 122 -6.93 -10.93 5.17
CA TYR A 122 -6.86 -9.49 4.93
C TYR A 122 -7.92 -9.01 3.94
N SER A 123 -8.04 -9.69 2.78
CA SER A 123 -9.01 -9.33 1.75
C SER A 123 -10.46 -9.45 2.24
N MET A 124 -10.82 -10.58 2.87
CA MET A 124 -12.16 -10.76 3.45
C MET A 124 -12.44 -9.76 4.57
N GLY A 125 -11.44 -9.54 5.43
CA GLY A 125 -11.52 -8.58 6.52
C GLY A 125 -11.77 -7.14 6.04
N MET A 126 -11.26 -6.75 4.87
CA MET A 126 -11.45 -5.39 4.33
C MET A 126 -12.92 -5.05 4.05
N TYR A 127 -13.73 -5.99 3.55
CA TYR A 127 -15.15 -5.75 3.33
C TYR A 127 -15.89 -5.48 4.64
N VAL A 128 -15.53 -6.20 5.70
CA VAL A 128 -16.09 -5.99 7.05
C VAL A 128 -15.54 -4.70 7.66
N ALA A 129 -14.24 -4.47 7.53
CA ALA A 129 -13.56 -3.31 8.10
C ALA A 129 -14.04 -1.98 7.48
N GLY A 130 -14.41 -1.95 6.21
CA GLY A 130 -15.00 -0.78 5.57
C GLY A 130 -16.32 -0.38 6.24
N HIS A 131 -17.20 -1.34 6.51
CA HIS A 131 -18.47 -1.09 7.21
C HIS A 131 -18.26 -0.70 8.69
N LEU A 132 -17.36 -1.39 9.38
CA LEU A 132 -17.04 -1.09 10.79
C LEU A 132 -16.39 0.29 10.94
N GLY A 133 -15.51 0.68 10.00
CA GLY A 133 -14.88 2.00 10.00
C GLY A 133 -15.86 3.16 9.86
N ASP A 134 -17.02 2.92 9.23
CA ASP A 134 -18.10 3.92 9.12
C ASP A 134 -18.91 4.07 10.43
N THR A 135 -18.89 3.06 11.31
CA THR A 135 -19.71 3.02 12.53
C THR A 135 -18.91 3.27 13.79
N LEU A 136 -17.63 2.87 13.81
CA LEU A 136 -16.75 2.98 14.96
C LEU A 136 -15.90 4.27 14.92
N ASP A 137 -15.29 4.62 16.06
CA ASP A 137 -14.27 5.67 16.10
C ASP A 137 -13.03 5.22 15.32
N LEU A 138 -12.69 5.94 14.24
CA LEU A 138 -11.61 5.58 13.32
C LEU A 138 -10.24 5.52 14.02
N ARG A 139 -9.99 6.38 15.03
CA ARG A 139 -8.75 6.37 15.80
C ARG A 139 -8.62 5.08 16.60
N LEU A 140 -9.66 4.71 17.34
CA LEU A 140 -9.66 3.49 18.16
C LEU A 140 -9.62 2.24 17.29
N PHE A 141 -10.37 2.25 16.19
CA PHE A 141 -10.43 1.12 15.26
C PHE A 141 -9.08 0.86 14.59
N LEU A 142 -8.40 1.92 14.10
CA LEU A 142 -7.06 1.82 13.53
C LEU A 142 -6.03 1.39 14.58
N THR A 143 -6.11 1.94 15.81
CA THR A 143 -5.24 1.57 16.92
C THR A 143 -5.35 0.09 17.26
N ALA A 144 -6.58 -0.41 17.42
CA ALA A 144 -6.83 -1.83 17.72
C ALA A 144 -6.29 -2.74 16.62
N GLY A 145 -6.47 -2.36 15.35
CA GLY A 145 -5.92 -3.08 14.20
C GLY A 145 -4.40 -3.16 14.21
N MET A 146 -3.73 -2.04 14.50
CA MET A 146 -2.26 -1.99 14.54
C MET A 146 -1.70 -2.79 15.72
N ILE A 147 -2.27 -2.63 16.92
CA ILE A 147 -1.83 -3.37 18.10
C ILE A 147 -2.06 -4.86 17.91
N GLY A 148 -3.27 -5.28 17.47
CA GLY A 148 -3.59 -6.68 17.21
C GLY A 148 -2.67 -7.30 16.16
N SER A 149 -2.44 -6.60 15.03
CA SER A 149 -1.49 -7.04 14.01
C SER A 149 -0.08 -7.22 14.58
N GLY A 150 0.41 -6.25 15.36
CA GLY A 150 1.75 -6.32 15.98
C GLY A 150 1.91 -7.51 16.91
N VAL A 151 0.89 -7.81 17.73
CA VAL A 151 0.88 -8.97 18.62
C VAL A 151 0.95 -10.27 17.83
N PHE A 152 0.12 -10.48 16.80
CA PHE A 152 0.08 -11.75 16.08
C PHE A 152 1.28 -11.94 15.14
N VAL A 153 1.83 -10.86 14.55
CA VAL A 153 3.11 -10.91 13.84
C VAL A 153 4.24 -11.27 14.81
N GLY A 154 4.27 -10.69 16.01
CA GLY A 154 5.24 -11.02 17.05
C GLY A 154 5.10 -12.49 17.53
N LEU A 155 3.88 -12.98 17.73
CA LEU A 155 3.60 -14.37 18.13
C LEU A 155 4.07 -15.38 17.07
N PHE A 156 3.96 -15.05 15.78
CA PHE A 156 4.59 -15.88 14.74
C PHE A 156 6.09 -16.04 14.98
N GLY A 157 6.79 -14.94 15.29
CA GLY A 157 8.22 -14.96 15.62
C GLY A 157 8.53 -15.70 16.92
N MET A 158 7.61 -15.69 17.91
CA MET A 158 7.76 -16.45 19.15
C MET A 158 7.77 -17.97 18.92
N GLY A 159 7.23 -18.45 17.78
CA GLY A 159 7.34 -19.85 17.39
C GLY A 159 8.79 -20.35 17.32
N TYR A 160 9.75 -19.48 16.99
CA TYR A 160 11.18 -19.77 17.05
C TYR A 160 11.65 -20.05 18.49
N PHE A 161 11.34 -19.16 19.43
CA PHE A 161 11.80 -19.26 20.81
C PHE A 161 11.09 -20.37 21.59
N TRP A 162 9.84 -20.67 21.25
CA TRP A 162 9.07 -21.78 21.83
C TRP A 162 9.31 -23.11 21.13
N ASN A 163 10.20 -23.14 20.13
CA ASN A 163 10.54 -24.33 19.35
C ASN A 163 9.31 -25.04 18.76
N ILE A 164 8.38 -24.25 18.16
CA ILE A 164 7.15 -24.76 17.58
C ILE A 164 7.40 -25.26 16.16
N HIS A 165 7.00 -26.50 15.89
CA HIS A 165 7.11 -27.17 14.59
C HIS A 165 5.76 -27.55 13.99
N VAL A 166 4.67 -26.93 14.44
CA VAL A 166 3.30 -27.20 14.01
C VAL A 166 2.87 -26.17 12.97
N PHE A 167 2.59 -26.62 11.74
CA PHE A 167 2.18 -25.74 10.62
C PHE A 167 0.97 -24.86 10.96
N TRP A 168 -0.05 -25.45 11.60
CA TRP A 168 -1.29 -24.75 11.95
C TRP A 168 -1.08 -23.56 12.90
N PHE A 169 -0.07 -23.61 13.77
CA PHE A 169 0.27 -22.46 14.60
C PHE A 169 0.64 -21.25 13.74
N PHE A 170 1.55 -21.42 12.82
CA PHE A 170 2.02 -20.36 11.93
C PHE A 170 0.90 -19.85 11.01
N LEU A 171 0.09 -20.77 10.48
CA LEU A 171 -1.05 -20.45 9.63
C LEU A 171 -2.07 -19.57 10.37
N VAL A 172 -2.49 -19.98 11.58
CA VAL A 172 -3.48 -19.24 12.39
C VAL A 172 -2.95 -17.86 12.80
N MET A 173 -1.67 -17.74 13.19
CA MET A 173 -1.09 -16.45 13.53
C MET A 173 -1.16 -15.48 12.34
N GLN A 174 -0.86 -15.94 11.13
CA GLN A 174 -0.95 -15.12 9.92
C GLN A 174 -2.39 -14.77 9.52
N MET A 175 -3.33 -15.71 9.65
CA MET A 175 -4.75 -15.44 9.41
C MET A 175 -5.27 -14.32 10.30
N ILE A 176 -4.98 -14.38 11.60
CA ILE A 176 -5.44 -13.38 12.57
C ILE A 176 -4.72 -12.06 12.34
N ALA A 177 -3.41 -12.07 12.08
CA ALA A 177 -2.67 -10.87 11.71
C ALA A 177 -3.27 -10.19 10.48
N GLY A 178 -3.65 -10.96 9.44
CA GLY A 178 -4.32 -10.46 8.24
C GLY A 178 -5.66 -9.79 8.54
N LEU A 179 -6.50 -10.38 9.39
CA LEU A 179 -7.78 -9.78 9.81
C LEU A 179 -7.58 -8.43 10.51
N PHE A 180 -6.63 -8.32 11.45
CA PHE A 180 -6.31 -7.05 12.11
C PHE A 180 -5.74 -6.02 11.14
N GLN A 181 -4.93 -6.43 10.17
CA GLN A 181 -4.38 -5.52 9.17
C GLN A 181 -5.45 -4.96 8.21
N ALA A 182 -6.56 -5.66 8.01
CA ALA A 182 -7.64 -5.23 7.15
C ALA A 182 -8.30 -3.90 7.60
N THR A 183 -8.18 -3.55 8.89
CA THR A 183 -8.70 -2.28 9.43
C THR A 183 -7.95 -1.06 8.90
N GLY A 184 -6.71 -1.22 8.44
CA GLY A 184 -5.78 -0.12 8.15
C GLY A 184 -6.23 0.76 6.99
N TRP A 185 -6.41 0.18 5.78
CA TRP A 185 -6.66 0.96 4.56
C TRP A 185 -7.97 1.77 4.61
N PRO A 186 -9.13 1.18 4.95
CA PRO A 186 -10.37 1.93 5.05
C PRO A 186 -10.28 3.09 6.04
N SER A 187 -9.69 2.85 7.21
CA SER A 187 -9.56 3.86 8.27
C SER A 187 -8.70 5.04 7.84
N VAL A 188 -7.54 4.78 7.25
CA VAL A 188 -6.60 5.83 6.86
C VAL A 188 -7.13 6.65 5.70
N VAL A 189 -7.75 6.02 4.69
CA VAL A 189 -8.39 6.73 3.57
C VAL A 189 -9.54 7.61 4.08
N ALA A 190 -10.35 7.11 5.02
CA ALA A 190 -11.42 7.89 5.64
C ALA A 190 -10.89 9.10 6.42
N VAL A 191 -9.83 8.92 7.25
CA VAL A 191 -9.19 10.02 8.00
C VAL A 191 -8.66 11.09 7.04
N ILE A 192 -7.93 10.71 5.98
CA ILE A 192 -7.44 11.67 4.98
C ILE A 192 -8.62 12.36 4.28
N GLY A 193 -9.68 11.61 3.97
CA GLY A 193 -10.91 12.15 3.40
C GLY A 193 -11.56 13.23 4.26
N ASN A 194 -11.52 13.10 5.59
CA ASN A 194 -12.06 14.06 6.54
C ASN A 194 -11.27 15.37 6.60
N TRP A 195 -9.94 15.33 6.37
CA TRP A 195 -9.04 16.48 6.52
C TRP A 195 -8.70 17.19 5.22
N PHE A 196 -8.84 16.53 4.07
CA PHE A 196 -8.43 17.05 2.77
C PHE A 196 -9.59 17.04 1.78
N GLY A 197 -9.92 18.22 1.25
CA GLY A 197 -10.93 18.39 0.20
C GLY A 197 -10.52 17.76 -1.13
N LYS A 198 -11.47 17.78 -2.10
CA LYS A 198 -11.30 17.11 -3.41
C LYS A 198 -10.18 17.68 -4.27
N THR A 199 -9.96 19.00 -4.25
CA THR A 199 -9.14 19.73 -5.23
C THR A 199 -7.64 19.45 -5.15
N ARG A 200 -7.11 19.09 -3.96
CA ARG A 200 -5.68 18.80 -3.74
C ARG A 200 -5.39 17.35 -3.38
N ARG A 201 -6.41 16.52 -3.37
CA ARG A 201 -6.32 15.13 -2.91
C ARG A 201 -5.38 14.30 -3.78
N GLY A 202 -5.35 14.49 -5.10
CA GLY A 202 -4.54 13.70 -6.02
C GLY A 202 -3.04 13.78 -5.75
N LEU A 203 -2.46 14.99 -5.67
CA LEU A 203 -1.04 15.18 -5.39
C LEU A 203 -0.67 14.69 -3.98
N ILE A 204 -1.49 15.06 -2.97
CA ILE A 204 -1.26 14.66 -1.57
C ILE A 204 -1.27 13.14 -1.45
N MET A 205 -2.27 12.47 -2.03
CA MET A 205 -2.39 11.02 -2.03
C MET A 205 -1.25 10.34 -2.81
N GLY A 206 -0.79 10.94 -3.91
CA GLY A 206 0.33 10.42 -4.71
C GLY A 206 1.63 10.39 -3.91
N VAL A 207 1.99 11.51 -3.25
CA VAL A 207 3.18 11.58 -2.39
C VAL A 207 3.00 10.72 -1.14
N TRP A 208 1.82 10.80 -0.50
CA TRP A 208 1.51 10.04 0.69
C TRP A 208 1.58 8.52 0.44
N ASN A 209 1.19 8.04 -0.74
CA ASN A 209 1.25 6.61 -1.09
C ASN A 209 2.69 6.02 -1.11
N ALA A 210 3.72 6.87 -1.09
CA ALA A 210 5.11 6.41 -0.94
C ALA A 210 5.35 5.64 0.37
N HIS A 211 4.45 5.79 1.39
CA HIS A 211 4.49 4.99 2.62
C HIS A 211 4.54 3.48 2.35
N THR A 212 3.93 3.00 1.25
CA THR A 212 3.95 1.58 0.86
C THR A 212 5.38 1.10 0.62
N SER A 213 6.10 1.78 -0.26
CA SER A 213 7.49 1.42 -0.58
C SER A 213 8.44 1.71 0.58
N VAL A 214 8.25 2.84 1.29
CA VAL A 214 9.03 3.15 2.51
C VAL A 214 8.82 2.07 3.57
N GLY A 215 7.59 1.58 3.73
CA GLY A 215 7.27 0.47 4.63
C GLY A 215 7.93 -0.84 4.22
N ASN A 216 7.86 -1.18 2.93
CA ASN A 216 8.51 -2.37 2.40
C ASN A 216 10.03 -2.33 2.58
N ILE A 217 10.67 -1.19 2.27
CA ILE A 217 12.11 -0.99 2.43
C ILE A 217 12.49 -1.11 3.91
N SER A 218 11.84 -0.33 4.79
CA SER A 218 12.15 -0.34 6.23
C SER A 218 11.90 -1.71 6.85
N GLY A 219 10.82 -2.41 6.46
CA GLY A 219 10.52 -3.75 6.91
C GLY A 219 11.55 -4.78 6.47
N SER A 220 12.02 -4.71 5.21
CA SER A 220 13.09 -5.58 4.71
C SER A 220 14.39 -5.37 5.44
N LEU A 221 14.82 -4.10 5.58
CA LEU A 221 16.06 -3.75 6.27
C LEU A 221 16.01 -4.14 7.76
N LEU A 222 14.88 -3.90 8.42
CA LEU A 222 14.70 -4.28 9.82
C LEU A 222 14.73 -5.80 10.00
N ALA A 223 13.95 -6.55 9.20
CA ALA A 223 13.90 -8.00 9.29
C ALA A 223 15.25 -8.66 8.94
N ALA A 224 15.92 -8.20 7.88
CA ALA A 224 17.23 -8.71 7.48
C ALA A 224 18.33 -8.30 8.48
N GLY A 225 18.24 -7.11 9.09
CA GLY A 225 19.22 -6.61 10.05
C GLY A 225 19.28 -7.42 11.34
N VAL A 226 18.15 -7.97 11.79
CA VAL A 226 18.07 -8.79 13.02
C VAL A 226 18.10 -10.30 12.76
N LEU A 227 18.20 -10.72 11.50
CA LEU A 227 18.13 -12.14 11.12
C LEU A 227 19.27 -12.98 11.74
N GLU A 228 20.45 -12.41 11.93
CA GLU A 228 21.59 -13.07 12.54
C GLU A 228 21.38 -13.49 14.00
N TYR A 229 20.42 -12.86 14.70
CA TYR A 229 20.05 -13.24 16.07
C TYR A 229 18.98 -14.34 16.11
N GLY A 230 18.57 -14.85 14.95
CA GLY A 230 17.55 -15.87 14.76
C GLY A 230 16.32 -15.33 14.01
N TRP A 231 15.72 -16.19 13.18
CA TRP A 231 14.61 -15.76 12.32
C TRP A 231 13.36 -15.27 13.08
N GLY A 232 13.17 -15.67 14.33
CA GLY A 232 12.09 -15.16 15.16
C GLY A 232 12.15 -13.64 15.37
N TRP A 233 13.34 -13.08 15.54
CA TRP A 233 13.54 -11.63 15.67
C TRP A 233 13.11 -10.86 14.43
N SER A 234 13.22 -11.46 13.23
CA SER A 234 12.77 -10.84 11.98
C SER A 234 11.28 -10.56 11.95
N PHE A 235 10.47 -11.28 12.74
CA PHE A 235 9.04 -10.99 12.94
C PHE A 235 8.79 -10.09 14.14
N ILE A 236 9.48 -10.32 15.26
CA ILE A 236 9.25 -9.57 16.50
C ILE A 236 9.58 -8.09 16.31
N ALA A 237 10.70 -7.74 15.66
CA ALA A 237 11.09 -6.35 15.51
C ALA A 237 10.09 -5.53 14.67
N PRO A 238 9.62 -5.97 13.47
CA PRO A 238 8.52 -5.31 12.78
C PRO A 238 7.18 -5.39 13.51
N GLY A 239 6.93 -6.46 14.28
CA GLY A 239 5.76 -6.58 15.14
C GLY A 239 5.71 -5.50 16.23
N VAL A 240 6.85 -5.24 16.87
CA VAL A 240 7.02 -4.12 17.83
C VAL A 240 6.86 -2.77 17.13
N PHE A 241 7.41 -2.62 15.92
CA PHE A 241 7.31 -1.37 15.17
C PHE A 241 5.85 -0.99 14.88
N ILE A 242 5.02 -1.93 14.40
CA ILE A 242 3.60 -1.64 14.15
C ILE A 242 2.82 -1.47 15.47
N PHE A 243 3.16 -2.21 16.53
CA PHE A 243 2.55 -2.05 17.85
C PHE A 243 2.78 -0.64 18.41
N VAL A 244 4.03 -0.15 18.36
CA VAL A 244 4.37 1.23 18.76
C VAL A 244 3.68 2.26 17.86
N GLY A 245 3.61 1.99 16.55
CA GLY A 245 2.83 2.79 15.60
C GLY A 245 1.36 2.92 16.03
N GLY A 246 0.74 1.85 16.51
CA GLY A 246 -0.62 1.87 17.06
C GLY A 246 -0.76 2.78 18.29
N ILE A 247 0.23 2.78 19.19
CA ILE A 247 0.26 3.70 20.32
C ILE A 247 0.38 5.16 19.86
N ILE A 248 1.22 5.43 18.87
CA ILE A 248 1.37 6.79 18.28
C ILE A 248 0.05 7.24 17.66
N VAL A 249 -0.65 6.38 16.93
CA VAL A 249 -1.99 6.66 16.38
C VAL A 249 -2.98 7.01 17.50
N TYR A 250 -3.04 6.22 18.56
CA TYR A 250 -3.92 6.49 19.70
C TYR A 250 -3.66 7.84 20.33
N LEU A 251 -2.38 8.19 20.51
CA LEU A 251 -1.98 9.40 21.21
C LEU A 251 -2.11 10.68 20.36
N PHE A 252 -1.86 10.58 19.03
CA PHE A 252 -1.65 11.78 18.23
C PHE A 252 -2.56 11.92 17.01
N LEU A 253 -3.39 10.92 16.64
CA LEU A 253 -4.24 11.02 15.46
C LEU A 253 -5.59 11.72 15.78
N PRO A 254 -5.83 12.96 15.33
CA PRO A 254 -7.18 13.53 15.28
C PRO A 254 -7.88 12.97 14.03
N ALA A 255 -8.79 12.01 14.21
CA ALA A 255 -9.45 11.35 13.10
C ALA A 255 -10.45 12.26 12.39
N TYR A 256 -11.01 13.23 13.10
CA TYR A 256 -11.99 14.19 12.59
C TYR A 256 -11.56 15.62 12.97
N PRO A 257 -11.82 16.63 12.11
CA PRO A 257 -11.58 18.03 12.46
C PRO A 257 -12.33 18.47 13.73
N GLU A 258 -13.54 17.94 13.95
CA GLU A 258 -14.36 18.25 15.11
C GLU A 258 -13.73 17.80 16.43
N ASP A 259 -12.92 16.73 16.42
CA ASP A 259 -12.22 16.23 17.61
C ASP A 259 -11.29 17.31 18.22
N VAL A 260 -10.87 18.28 17.40
CA VAL A 260 -9.94 19.35 17.79
C VAL A 260 -10.54 20.75 17.61
N GLY A 261 -11.88 20.83 17.57
CA GLY A 261 -12.63 22.10 17.63
C GLY A 261 -12.82 22.82 16.30
N PHE A 262 -12.51 22.18 15.15
CA PHE A 262 -12.80 22.75 13.84
C PHE A 262 -14.14 22.26 13.31
N PRO A 263 -14.93 23.12 12.61
CA PRO A 263 -16.18 22.69 12.01
C PRO A 263 -15.94 21.68 10.88
N PHE A 264 -16.93 20.83 10.64
CA PHE A 264 -16.90 19.87 9.53
C PHE A 264 -16.72 20.60 8.19
N LEU A 265 -15.67 20.26 7.45
CA LEU A 265 -15.41 20.84 6.14
C LEU A 265 -16.35 20.22 5.10
N ASN A 266 -17.60 20.68 5.05
CA ASN A 266 -18.53 20.31 3.99
C ASN A 266 -17.97 20.75 2.64
N GLY A 267 -17.86 19.84 1.68
CA GLY A 267 -17.30 20.08 0.35
C GLY A 267 -18.11 21.05 -0.55
N SER A 268 -19.03 21.83 -0.01
CA SER A 268 -19.81 22.84 -0.72
C SER A 268 -19.24 24.27 -0.63
N VAL A 269 -18.15 24.51 0.11
CA VAL A 269 -17.52 25.84 0.24
C VAL A 269 -16.23 25.97 -0.58
N GLU A 270 -15.93 25.03 -1.44
CA GLU A 270 -14.64 24.91 -2.13
C GLU A 270 -14.54 25.75 -3.42
N ASN A 271 -15.54 26.56 -3.76
CA ASN A 271 -15.51 27.29 -5.03
C ASN A 271 -14.75 28.64 -4.99
N ASP A 272 -14.34 29.18 -3.82
CA ASP A 272 -13.72 30.51 -3.83
C ASP A 272 -12.67 30.80 -2.74
N ILE A 273 -12.01 29.80 -2.15
CA ILE A 273 -10.94 30.15 -1.20
C ILE A 273 -9.57 30.01 -1.87
N ARG A 274 -9.16 31.04 -2.59
CA ARG A 274 -7.74 31.42 -2.69
C ARG A 274 -7.21 31.51 -1.27
N ILE A 275 -6.16 30.72 -0.95
CA ILE A 275 -5.44 30.82 0.31
C ILE A 275 -4.76 32.20 0.31
N SER A 276 -5.47 33.21 0.75
CA SER A 276 -4.94 34.49 1.18
C SER A 276 -4.94 34.50 2.72
N SER A 277 -4.17 35.38 3.30
CA SER A 277 -4.08 35.63 4.74
C SER A 277 -5.42 35.87 5.45
N ASP A 278 -6.51 35.98 4.69
CA ASP A 278 -7.85 36.30 5.20
C ASP A 278 -8.61 35.05 5.72
N GLU A 279 -8.13 33.83 5.43
CA GLU A 279 -8.76 32.58 5.91
C GLU A 279 -8.62 32.40 7.44
N GLU A 280 -7.53 32.88 8.03
CA GLU A 280 -7.33 32.85 9.48
C GLU A 280 -8.24 33.89 10.21
N ALA A 281 -8.54 34.99 9.55
CA ALA A 281 -9.43 36.03 10.11
C ALA A 281 -10.90 35.58 10.11
N LEU A 282 -11.34 34.84 9.08
CA LEU A 282 -12.72 34.32 8.98
C LEU A 282 -13.00 33.22 10.02
N ILE A 283 -12.03 32.36 10.29
CA ILE A 283 -12.16 31.29 11.29
C ILE A 283 -12.12 31.87 12.71
N GLN A 284 -11.30 32.91 12.96
CA GLN A 284 -11.25 33.61 14.24
C GLN A 284 -12.54 34.38 14.51
N ASN A 285 -13.15 34.98 13.49
CA ASN A 285 -14.43 35.70 13.63
C ASN A 285 -15.62 34.73 13.85
N ALA A 286 -15.58 33.51 13.30
CA ALA A 286 -16.58 32.48 13.58
C ALA A 286 -16.49 31.94 15.03
N ALA A 287 -15.30 31.98 15.65
CA ALA A 287 -15.09 31.55 17.02
C ALA A 287 -15.48 32.64 18.07
N THR A 288 -15.56 33.91 17.65
CA THR A 288 -15.88 35.06 18.53
C THR A 288 -17.27 35.65 18.29
N GLY A 289 -18.00 35.22 17.26
CA GLY A 289 -19.33 35.76 16.91
C GLY A 289 -20.43 35.31 17.86
N THR A 290 -20.81 36.20 18.71
CA THR A 290 -22.04 36.24 19.51
C THR A 290 -23.29 36.06 18.65
N LYS A 291 -24.17 35.18 19.13
CA LYS A 291 -25.61 35.11 19.00
C LYS A 291 -26.27 36.12 18.04
N GLU A 292 -26.66 35.65 16.86
CA GLU A 292 -28.00 35.90 16.35
C GLU A 292 -28.45 34.68 15.55
N ALA A 293 -29.38 33.96 16.18
CA ALA A 293 -29.97 32.76 15.65
C ALA A 293 -31.02 33.13 14.59
N ASN A 294 -30.71 32.97 13.33
CA ASN A 294 -31.73 32.66 12.35
C ASN A 294 -31.75 31.15 12.12
N SER A 295 -32.75 30.56 12.71
CA SER A 295 -33.12 29.13 12.58
C SER A 295 -33.37 28.78 11.12
N ILE A 296 -32.33 28.27 10.43
CA ILE A 296 -32.55 27.48 9.23
C ILE A 296 -33.11 26.14 9.70
N PRO A 297 -34.22 25.66 9.15
CA PRO A 297 -34.83 24.40 9.58
C PRO A 297 -33.78 23.29 9.38
N ARG A 298 -33.42 22.58 10.46
CA ARG A 298 -32.74 21.32 10.40
C ARG A 298 -33.61 20.38 9.53
N SER A 299 -33.25 20.28 8.26
CA SER A 299 -33.73 19.20 7.41
C SER A 299 -33.45 17.90 8.16
N GLY A 300 -34.54 17.18 8.44
CA GLY A 300 -34.55 15.95 9.18
C GLY A 300 -33.48 15.01 8.69
N SER A 301 -33.02 14.15 9.57
CA SER A 301 -32.07 13.06 9.28
C SER A 301 -32.52 12.33 8.01
N VAL A 302 -31.98 12.76 6.87
CA VAL A 302 -32.07 11.98 5.64
C VAL A 302 -31.34 10.70 6.00
N GLY A 303 -32.09 9.61 6.08
CA GLY A 303 -31.55 8.29 6.40
C GLY A 303 -30.33 8.03 5.56
N ARG A 304 -29.16 7.94 6.21
CA ARG A 304 -27.88 7.64 5.59
C ARG A 304 -27.92 6.21 5.07
N SER A 305 -28.55 6.00 3.90
CA SER A 305 -28.51 4.69 3.25
C SER A 305 -27.10 4.46 2.72
N SER A 306 -26.47 3.36 3.11
CA SER A 306 -25.23 2.89 2.50
C SER A 306 -25.52 2.59 1.03
N VAL A 307 -24.60 2.97 0.12
CA VAL A 307 -24.67 2.52 -1.28
C VAL A 307 -24.55 1.00 -1.27
N HIS A 308 -25.52 0.32 -1.88
CA HIS A 308 -25.44 -1.13 -2.02
C HIS A 308 -24.23 -1.50 -2.88
N LEU A 309 -23.53 -2.57 -2.49
CA LEU A 309 -22.33 -3.07 -3.19
C LEU A 309 -22.59 -3.23 -4.71
N ILE A 310 -23.79 -3.67 -5.08
CA ILE A 310 -24.22 -3.86 -6.47
C ILE A 310 -24.28 -2.53 -7.24
N GLU A 311 -24.80 -1.47 -6.60
CA GLU A 311 -24.88 -0.13 -7.20
C GLU A 311 -23.49 0.46 -7.43
N ALA A 312 -22.57 0.26 -6.49
CA ALA A 312 -21.18 0.69 -6.64
C ALA A 312 -20.47 -0.07 -7.77
N CYS A 313 -20.74 -1.36 -7.97
CA CYS A 313 -20.22 -2.14 -9.09
C CYS A 313 -20.77 -1.67 -10.45
N ALA A 314 -21.95 -1.05 -10.48
CA ALA A 314 -22.55 -0.52 -11.71
C ALA A 314 -21.91 0.79 -12.18
N ILE A 315 -21.09 1.46 -11.36
CA ILE A 315 -20.36 2.67 -11.76
C ILE A 315 -19.38 2.33 -12.91
N PRO A 316 -19.46 3.05 -14.05
CA PRO A 316 -18.58 2.80 -15.18
C PRO A 316 -17.09 2.90 -14.79
N GLY A 317 -16.34 1.85 -15.04
CA GLY A 317 -14.90 1.78 -14.72
C GLY A 317 -14.56 1.02 -13.43
N VAL A 318 -15.47 0.87 -12.46
CA VAL A 318 -15.17 0.17 -11.20
C VAL A 318 -14.72 -1.26 -11.45
N ILE A 319 -15.48 -2.05 -12.19
CA ILE A 319 -15.15 -3.47 -12.46
C ILE A 319 -13.87 -3.61 -13.30
N PRO A 320 -13.68 -2.92 -14.44
CA PRO A 320 -12.43 -3.00 -15.19
C PRO A 320 -11.18 -2.65 -14.37
N PHE A 321 -11.24 -1.58 -13.57
CA PHE A 321 -10.11 -1.20 -12.72
C PHE A 321 -9.90 -2.16 -11.54
N ALA A 322 -10.96 -2.71 -10.94
CA ALA A 322 -10.87 -3.71 -9.90
C ALA A 322 -10.18 -4.99 -10.41
N LEU A 323 -10.56 -5.47 -11.59
CA LEU A 323 -9.95 -6.64 -12.22
C LEU A 323 -8.52 -6.35 -12.71
N CYS A 324 -8.25 -5.15 -13.23
CA CYS A 324 -6.88 -4.73 -13.54
C CYS A 324 -6.01 -4.73 -12.28
N LEU A 325 -6.53 -4.21 -11.16
CA LEU A 325 -5.81 -4.20 -9.90
C LEU A 325 -5.58 -5.62 -9.35
N PHE A 326 -6.51 -6.55 -9.57
CA PHE A 326 -6.32 -7.97 -9.23
C PHE A 326 -5.02 -8.50 -9.86
N PHE A 327 -4.85 -8.36 -11.17
CA PHE A 327 -3.65 -8.84 -11.86
C PHE A 327 -2.42 -7.99 -11.56
N SER A 328 -2.57 -6.68 -11.40
CA SER A 328 -1.48 -5.78 -11.03
C SER A 328 -0.91 -6.13 -9.65
N LYS A 329 -1.78 -6.36 -8.65
CA LYS A 329 -1.36 -6.81 -7.32
C LYS A 329 -0.84 -8.25 -7.32
N LEU A 330 -1.37 -9.15 -8.17
CA LEU A 330 -0.81 -10.48 -8.36
C LEU A 330 0.69 -10.38 -8.71
N VAL A 331 1.04 -9.52 -9.67
CA VAL A 331 2.44 -9.30 -10.08
C VAL A 331 3.24 -8.64 -8.96
N ALA A 332 2.78 -7.50 -8.44
CA ALA A 332 3.51 -6.71 -7.44
C ALA A 332 3.75 -7.49 -6.13
N TYR A 333 2.75 -8.23 -5.64
CA TYR A 333 2.84 -8.98 -4.39
C TYR A 333 3.66 -10.27 -4.54
N THR A 334 3.73 -10.84 -5.74
CA THR A 334 4.70 -11.91 -6.01
C THR A 334 6.12 -11.40 -5.81
N PHE A 335 6.49 -10.24 -6.36
CA PHE A 335 7.79 -9.64 -6.08
C PHE A 335 7.96 -9.31 -4.60
N LEU A 336 6.95 -8.74 -3.96
CA LEU A 336 6.99 -8.39 -2.53
C LEU A 336 7.36 -9.58 -1.64
N TYR A 337 6.77 -10.74 -1.88
CA TYR A 337 6.91 -11.92 -1.02
C TYR A 337 7.99 -12.91 -1.47
N TRP A 338 8.38 -12.90 -2.76
CA TRP A 338 9.27 -13.92 -3.30
C TRP A 338 10.58 -13.39 -3.89
N LEU A 339 10.74 -12.07 -4.08
CA LEU A 339 11.98 -11.53 -4.66
C LEU A 339 13.21 -11.80 -3.81
N PRO A 340 13.22 -11.63 -2.46
CA PRO A 340 14.38 -12.00 -1.64
C PRO A 340 14.74 -13.49 -1.78
N PHE A 341 13.74 -14.37 -1.78
CA PHE A 341 13.92 -15.80 -1.96
C PHE A 341 14.49 -16.13 -3.36
N TYR A 342 13.96 -15.50 -4.42
CA TYR A 342 14.50 -15.63 -5.77
C TYR A 342 15.97 -15.21 -5.86
N LEU A 343 16.32 -14.09 -5.25
CA LEU A 343 17.68 -13.55 -5.25
C LEU A 343 18.66 -14.46 -4.49
N SER A 344 18.24 -15.05 -3.38
CA SER A 344 19.08 -15.97 -2.60
C SER A 344 19.32 -17.30 -3.31
N GLN A 345 18.39 -17.75 -4.16
CA GLN A 345 18.48 -18.98 -4.92
C GLN A 345 19.05 -18.82 -6.33
N THR A 346 19.40 -17.60 -6.74
CA THR A 346 19.91 -17.33 -8.09
C THR A 346 21.34 -16.85 -8.02
N ALA A 347 22.26 -17.57 -8.69
CA ALA A 347 23.63 -17.10 -8.83
C ALA A 347 23.68 -15.83 -9.70
N ILE A 348 24.24 -14.74 -9.18
CA ILE A 348 24.39 -13.45 -9.86
C ILE A 348 25.89 -13.18 -10.03
N GLY A 349 26.33 -13.08 -11.29
CA GLY A 349 27.77 -13.01 -11.58
C GLY A 349 28.54 -14.28 -11.23
N GLY A 350 27.84 -15.42 -11.11
CA GLY A 350 28.42 -16.70 -10.71
C GLY A 350 28.45 -16.96 -9.20
N GLU A 351 28.00 -16.00 -8.38
CA GLU A 351 28.00 -16.12 -6.91
C GLU A 351 26.57 -16.08 -6.35
N TYR A 352 26.34 -16.89 -5.31
CA TYR A 352 25.10 -16.83 -4.52
C TYR A 352 25.26 -15.82 -3.38
N MET A 353 24.22 -15.04 -3.14
CA MET A 353 24.27 -14.06 -2.06
C MET A 353 23.59 -14.59 -0.78
N SER A 354 24.06 -14.09 0.37
CA SER A 354 23.45 -14.40 1.65
C SER A 354 21.98 -13.92 1.69
N VAL A 355 21.15 -14.57 2.52
CA VAL A 355 19.74 -14.19 2.71
C VAL A 355 19.60 -12.73 3.13
N ARG A 356 20.49 -12.24 4.00
CA ARG A 356 20.56 -10.84 4.42
C ARG A 356 20.81 -9.90 3.23
N SER A 357 21.80 -10.23 2.40
CA SER A 357 22.12 -9.44 1.20
C SER A 357 20.99 -9.46 0.18
N ALA A 358 20.36 -10.61 -0.05
CA ALA A 358 19.21 -10.74 -0.92
C ALA A 358 18.00 -9.91 -0.43
N GLY A 359 17.74 -9.92 0.88
CA GLY A 359 16.73 -9.09 1.53
C GLY A 359 16.99 -7.60 1.34
N ASN A 360 18.23 -7.15 1.57
CA ASN A 360 18.62 -5.75 1.37
C ASN A 360 18.53 -5.35 -0.11
N LEU A 361 19.03 -6.19 -1.02
CA LEU A 361 19.03 -5.91 -2.45
C LEU A 361 17.61 -5.79 -3.01
N SER A 362 16.69 -6.62 -2.54
CA SER A 362 15.28 -6.59 -2.97
C SER A 362 14.59 -5.24 -2.73
N THR A 363 15.07 -4.43 -1.80
CA THR A 363 14.52 -3.09 -1.52
C THR A 363 14.63 -2.14 -2.70
N LEU A 364 15.56 -2.37 -3.63
CA LEU A 364 15.74 -1.56 -4.83
C LEU A 364 14.56 -1.70 -5.82
N PHE A 365 13.84 -2.82 -5.78
CA PHE A 365 12.56 -2.95 -6.48
C PHE A 365 11.53 -1.94 -5.95
N ASP A 366 11.45 -1.75 -4.64
CA ASP A 366 10.55 -0.79 -4.01
C ASP A 366 10.97 0.66 -4.29
N VAL A 367 12.29 0.94 -4.39
CA VAL A 367 12.80 2.26 -4.84
C VAL A 367 12.31 2.57 -6.26
N GLY A 368 12.42 1.60 -7.18
CA GLY A 368 11.80 1.71 -8.51
C GLY A 368 10.31 1.97 -8.43
N GLY A 369 9.62 1.30 -7.50
CA GLY A 369 8.19 1.46 -7.24
C GLY A 369 7.78 2.86 -6.80
N ILE A 370 8.58 3.55 -5.98
CA ILE A 370 8.34 4.97 -5.60
C ILE A 370 8.36 5.85 -6.86
N VAL A 371 9.40 5.71 -7.66
CA VAL A 371 9.55 6.48 -8.91
C VAL A 371 8.39 6.18 -9.86
N GLY A 372 8.04 4.89 -10.01
CA GLY A 372 6.94 4.43 -10.86
C GLY A 372 5.57 4.99 -10.44
N GLY A 373 5.27 4.99 -9.15
CA GLY A 373 4.02 5.55 -8.61
C GLY A 373 3.89 7.05 -8.86
N ILE A 374 4.97 7.81 -8.62
CA ILE A 374 5.02 9.25 -8.87
C ILE A 374 4.86 9.56 -10.36
N LEU A 375 5.60 8.84 -11.22
CA LEU A 375 5.54 9.03 -12.68
C LEU A 375 4.16 8.66 -13.23
N ALA A 376 3.57 7.54 -12.80
CA ALA A 376 2.24 7.12 -13.23
C ALA A 376 1.18 8.16 -12.82
N GLY A 377 1.24 8.68 -11.59
CA GLY A 377 0.38 9.76 -11.12
C GLY A 377 0.54 11.02 -11.97
N TYR A 378 1.77 11.51 -12.13
CA TYR A 378 2.07 12.71 -12.91
C TYR A 378 1.64 12.61 -14.38
N ILE A 379 2.00 11.51 -15.05
CA ILE A 379 1.64 11.26 -16.45
C ILE A 379 0.13 11.20 -16.61
N SER A 380 -0.54 10.48 -15.73
CA SER A 380 -1.98 10.31 -15.74
C SER A 380 -2.74 11.62 -15.52
N ASP A 381 -2.26 12.50 -14.63
CA ASP A 381 -2.83 13.83 -14.40
C ASP A 381 -2.60 14.74 -15.61
N LYS A 382 -1.37 14.78 -16.14
CA LYS A 382 -1.01 15.59 -17.32
C LYS A 382 -1.78 15.17 -18.57
N LEU A 383 -1.92 13.87 -18.75
CA LEU A 383 -2.65 13.33 -19.90
C LEU A 383 -4.16 13.29 -19.67
N LYS A 384 -4.67 13.46 -18.46
CA LYS A 384 -6.07 13.24 -18.07
C LYS A 384 -6.59 11.88 -18.58
N ALA A 385 -5.78 10.82 -18.41
CA ALA A 385 -6.03 9.49 -18.95
C ALA A 385 -5.51 8.42 -18.00
N ARG A 386 -6.37 8.04 -17.05
CA ARG A 386 -6.05 7.05 -16.01
C ARG A 386 -5.86 5.66 -16.60
N ALA A 387 -6.80 5.21 -17.44
CA ALA A 387 -6.77 3.87 -18.02
C ALA A 387 -5.61 3.69 -19.00
N THR A 388 -5.35 4.70 -19.86
CA THR A 388 -4.24 4.67 -20.81
C THR A 388 -2.90 4.57 -20.08
N THR A 389 -2.70 5.37 -19.01
CA THR A 389 -1.46 5.34 -18.24
C THR A 389 -1.27 3.99 -17.56
N ALA A 390 -2.30 3.47 -16.86
CA ALA A 390 -2.22 2.18 -16.20
C ALA A 390 -1.92 1.04 -17.18
N ALA A 391 -2.64 0.97 -18.31
CA ALA A 391 -2.42 -0.05 -19.34
C ALA A 391 -1.01 0.02 -19.94
N THR A 392 -0.51 1.22 -20.25
CA THR A 392 0.84 1.42 -20.81
C THR A 392 1.92 0.90 -19.86
N PHE A 393 1.80 1.21 -18.56
CA PHE A 393 2.75 0.71 -17.57
C PHE A 393 2.69 -0.82 -17.43
N MET A 394 1.48 -1.42 -17.46
CA MET A 394 1.34 -2.89 -17.42
C MET A 394 1.98 -3.55 -18.64
N TYR A 395 1.79 -3.00 -19.85
CA TYR A 395 2.45 -3.52 -21.04
C TYR A 395 3.98 -3.33 -20.99
N ALA A 396 4.48 -2.21 -20.47
CA ALA A 396 5.91 -1.97 -20.30
C ALA A 396 6.55 -2.85 -19.21
N ALA A 397 5.78 -3.30 -18.21
CA ALA A 397 6.24 -4.24 -17.20
C ALA A 397 6.62 -5.61 -17.81
N ILE A 398 5.95 -6.05 -18.89
CA ILE A 398 6.22 -7.35 -19.52
C ILE A 398 7.67 -7.45 -20.02
N PRO A 399 8.15 -6.58 -20.94
CA PRO A 399 9.54 -6.66 -21.40
C PRO A 399 10.52 -6.39 -20.24
N ALA A 400 10.19 -5.52 -19.28
CA ALA A 400 11.04 -5.28 -18.12
C ALA A 400 11.27 -6.55 -17.29
N MET A 401 10.21 -7.33 -17.01
CA MET A 401 10.31 -8.61 -16.29
C MET A 401 11.05 -9.68 -17.08
N ILE A 402 10.83 -9.76 -18.40
CA ILE A 402 11.53 -10.71 -19.28
C ILE A 402 13.02 -10.40 -19.32
N LEU A 403 13.39 -9.12 -19.47
CA LEU A 403 14.79 -8.69 -19.45
C LEU A 403 15.44 -8.95 -18.09
N TYR A 404 14.74 -8.67 -16.99
CA TYR A 404 15.22 -8.97 -15.65
C TYR A 404 15.48 -10.47 -15.45
N ARG A 405 14.56 -11.33 -15.88
CA ARG A 405 14.75 -12.79 -15.79
C ARG A 405 15.90 -13.31 -16.65
N LYS A 406 16.07 -12.75 -17.87
CA LYS A 406 17.05 -13.23 -18.86
C LYS A 406 18.46 -12.73 -18.58
N TYR A 407 18.60 -11.47 -18.11
CA TYR A 407 19.89 -10.80 -18.00
C TYR A 407 20.26 -10.41 -16.56
N GLY A 408 19.34 -10.49 -15.61
CA GLY A 408 19.58 -10.08 -14.22
C GLY A 408 20.62 -10.94 -13.48
N ASN A 409 20.95 -12.11 -13.97
CA ASN A 409 21.97 -13.00 -13.40
C ASN A 409 23.41 -12.75 -13.92
N ILE A 410 23.58 -11.88 -14.93
CA ILE A 410 24.90 -11.63 -15.55
C ILE A 410 25.85 -10.94 -14.57
N SER A 411 25.38 -9.89 -13.91
CA SER A 411 26.17 -9.15 -12.90
C SER A 411 25.25 -8.44 -11.91
N GLN A 412 25.79 -8.09 -10.75
CA GLN A 412 25.05 -7.37 -9.71
C GLN A 412 24.54 -6.00 -10.20
N THR A 413 25.33 -5.27 -10.98
CA THR A 413 24.92 -3.96 -11.53
C THR A 413 23.73 -4.10 -12.48
N ILE A 414 23.78 -5.07 -13.40
CA ILE A 414 22.67 -5.33 -14.33
C ILE A 414 21.42 -5.77 -13.56
N ASN A 415 21.59 -6.62 -12.54
CA ASN A 415 20.49 -7.04 -11.68
C ASN A 415 19.80 -5.83 -11.03
N ILE A 416 20.56 -4.92 -10.43
CA ILE A 416 20.07 -3.70 -9.77
C ILE A 416 19.28 -2.83 -10.75
N VAL A 417 19.87 -2.51 -11.90
CA VAL A 417 19.23 -1.63 -12.90
C VAL A 417 17.93 -2.21 -13.40
N LEU A 418 17.94 -3.48 -13.79
CA LEU A 418 16.74 -4.15 -14.31
C LEU A 418 15.67 -4.34 -13.23
N MET A 419 16.07 -4.55 -11.97
CA MET A 419 15.17 -4.65 -10.82
C MET A 419 14.45 -3.32 -10.56
N ILE A 420 15.18 -2.20 -10.59
CA ILE A 420 14.59 -0.85 -10.43
C ILE A 420 13.62 -0.56 -11.56
N ILE A 421 13.97 -0.90 -12.82
CA ILE A 421 13.09 -0.73 -13.97
C ILE A 421 11.83 -1.59 -13.86
N ALA A 422 11.98 -2.85 -13.45
CA ALA A 422 10.82 -3.74 -13.21
C ALA A 422 9.91 -3.16 -12.10
N GLY A 423 10.50 -2.71 -10.99
CA GLY A 423 9.79 -2.07 -9.89
C GLY A 423 9.00 -0.84 -10.33
N LEU A 424 9.60 0.00 -11.17
CA LEU A 424 8.96 1.21 -11.72
C LEU A 424 7.67 0.87 -12.49
N PHE A 425 7.74 -0.08 -13.42
CA PHE A 425 6.59 -0.41 -14.26
C PHE A 425 5.53 -1.25 -13.54
N VAL A 426 5.92 -2.13 -12.62
CA VAL A 426 5.00 -3.00 -11.88
C VAL A 426 4.21 -2.21 -10.83
N ASN A 427 4.87 -1.33 -10.06
CA ASN A 427 4.21 -0.62 -8.96
C ASN A 427 3.46 0.65 -9.42
N GLY A 428 3.76 1.20 -10.60
CA GLY A 428 3.08 2.39 -11.15
C GLY A 428 1.56 2.24 -11.22
N PRO A 429 1.03 1.23 -11.94
CA PRO A 429 -0.41 0.97 -12.04
C PRO A 429 -1.06 0.67 -10.69
N TYR A 430 -0.39 -0.12 -9.86
CA TYR A 430 -0.85 -0.43 -8.51
C TYR A 430 -1.09 0.86 -7.71
N ALA A 431 -0.10 1.74 -7.63
CA ALA A 431 -0.21 3.01 -6.93
C ALA A 431 -1.30 3.92 -7.52
N LEU A 432 -1.37 4.03 -8.85
CA LEU A 432 -2.34 4.87 -9.56
C LEU A 432 -3.79 4.42 -9.30
N ILE A 433 -4.06 3.12 -9.39
CA ILE A 433 -5.41 2.57 -9.28
C ILE A 433 -5.90 2.64 -7.83
N THR A 434 -5.07 2.27 -6.86
CA THR A 434 -5.46 2.29 -5.44
C THR A 434 -5.70 3.69 -4.89
N THR A 435 -5.11 4.72 -5.49
CA THR A 435 -5.23 6.12 -5.02
C THR A 435 -6.13 6.96 -5.92
N ALA A 436 -5.59 7.46 -7.04
CA ALA A 436 -6.26 8.45 -7.88
C ALA A 436 -7.52 7.89 -8.55
N VAL A 437 -7.45 6.68 -9.11
CA VAL A 437 -8.61 6.06 -9.79
C VAL A 437 -9.73 5.76 -8.80
N SER A 438 -9.40 5.15 -7.65
CA SER A 438 -10.40 4.85 -6.62
C SER A 438 -11.08 6.11 -6.08
N ALA A 439 -10.30 7.20 -5.92
CA ALA A 439 -10.84 8.49 -5.50
C ALA A 439 -11.76 9.12 -6.57
N ASP A 440 -11.35 9.09 -7.84
CA ASP A 440 -12.14 9.63 -8.96
C ASP A 440 -13.45 8.87 -9.12
N LEU A 441 -13.43 7.53 -9.10
CA LEU A 441 -14.62 6.69 -9.22
C LEU A 441 -15.55 6.80 -8.00
N GLY A 442 -15.00 6.89 -6.79
CA GLY A 442 -15.78 7.06 -5.56
C GLY A 442 -16.46 8.42 -5.43
N THR A 443 -16.10 9.39 -6.29
CA THR A 443 -16.71 10.73 -6.36
C THR A 443 -17.45 10.98 -7.66
N HIS A 444 -17.75 9.94 -8.44
CA HIS A 444 -18.46 10.03 -9.71
C HIS A 444 -19.85 10.67 -9.55
N SER A 445 -20.33 11.36 -10.61
CA SER A 445 -21.61 12.08 -10.59
C SER A 445 -22.83 11.22 -10.26
N SER A 446 -22.81 9.93 -10.59
CA SER A 446 -23.87 8.97 -10.29
C SER A 446 -24.02 8.67 -8.79
N VAL A 447 -23.02 9.02 -7.97
CA VAL A 447 -23.02 8.82 -6.51
C VAL A 447 -22.84 10.14 -5.74
N MET A 448 -23.03 11.28 -6.43
CA MET A 448 -22.96 12.61 -5.80
C MET A 448 -24.00 12.74 -4.69
N GLY A 449 -23.53 13.12 -3.51
CA GLY A 449 -24.34 13.26 -2.29
C GLY A 449 -24.17 12.15 -1.27
N ASN A 450 -23.47 11.05 -1.61
CA ASN A 450 -23.22 9.97 -0.68
C ASN A 450 -21.72 9.83 -0.37
N SER A 451 -21.30 10.38 0.77
CA SER A 451 -19.90 10.29 1.24
C SER A 451 -19.41 8.84 1.48
N ARG A 452 -20.33 7.90 1.60
CA ARG A 452 -20.07 6.45 1.78
C ARG A 452 -19.75 5.72 0.49
N ALA A 453 -20.10 6.29 -0.68
CA ALA A 453 -19.78 5.69 -1.98
C ALA A 453 -18.26 5.55 -2.19
N LEU A 454 -17.47 6.51 -1.71
CA LEU A 454 -16.01 6.48 -1.81
C LEU A 454 -15.42 5.27 -1.07
N ALA A 455 -15.84 5.01 0.16
CA ALA A 455 -15.35 3.89 0.94
C ALA A 455 -15.73 2.53 0.30
N THR A 456 -16.99 2.40 -0.17
CA THR A 456 -17.48 1.19 -0.83
C THR A 456 -16.75 0.93 -2.15
N VAL A 457 -16.58 1.93 -3.02
CA VAL A 457 -15.84 1.80 -4.29
C VAL A 457 -14.38 1.44 -4.04
N THR A 458 -13.73 2.11 -3.09
CA THR A 458 -12.35 1.81 -2.69
C THR A 458 -12.23 0.38 -2.17
N ALA A 459 -13.17 -0.07 -1.34
CA ALA A 459 -13.19 -1.44 -0.80
C ALA A 459 -13.38 -2.50 -1.91
N ILE A 460 -14.24 -2.25 -2.91
CA ILE A 460 -14.40 -3.15 -4.05
C ILE A 460 -13.12 -3.26 -4.85
N ILE A 461 -12.52 -2.13 -5.23
CA ILE A 461 -11.31 -2.10 -6.06
C ILE A 461 -10.15 -2.72 -5.30
N ASP A 462 -9.90 -2.30 -4.08
CA ASP A 462 -8.75 -2.78 -3.28
C ASP A 462 -8.95 -4.21 -2.76
N GLY A 463 -10.16 -4.58 -2.36
CA GLY A 463 -10.51 -5.94 -1.95
C GLY A 463 -10.33 -6.95 -3.08
N THR A 464 -10.83 -6.63 -4.30
CA THR A 464 -10.62 -7.45 -5.49
C THR A 464 -9.12 -7.57 -5.81
N GLY A 465 -8.38 -6.45 -5.74
CA GLY A 465 -6.93 -6.45 -5.91
C GLY A 465 -6.22 -7.34 -4.88
N SER A 466 -6.72 -7.38 -3.65
CA SER A 466 -6.12 -8.17 -2.57
C SER A 466 -6.31 -9.68 -2.75
N LEU A 467 -7.37 -10.12 -3.43
CA LEU A 467 -7.50 -11.51 -3.88
C LEU A 467 -6.38 -11.88 -4.88
N GLY A 468 -6.07 -10.98 -5.82
CA GLY A 468 -4.92 -11.16 -6.73
C GLY A 468 -3.58 -11.20 -6.00
N ALA A 469 -3.42 -10.33 -4.98
CA ALA A 469 -2.27 -10.31 -4.11
C ALA A 469 -2.08 -11.65 -3.35
N ALA A 470 -3.16 -12.33 -3.00
CA ALA A 470 -3.10 -13.66 -2.37
C ALA A 470 -2.74 -14.76 -3.39
N LEU A 471 -3.35 -14.70 -4.57
CA LEU A 471 -3.17 -15.73 -5.59
C LEU A 471 -1.73 -15.75 -6.16
N GLY A 472 -1.08 -14.59 -6.33
CA GLY A 472 0.27 -14.50 -6.87
C GLY A 472 1.31 -15.29 -6.07
N PRO A 473 1.51 -15.00 -4.77
CA PRO A 473 2.40 -15.76 -3.90
C PRO A 473 2.05 -17.25 -3.81
N LEU A 474 0.76 -17.61 -3.77
CA LEU A 474 0.32 -19.00 -3.77
C LEU A 474 0.83 -19.75 -5.00
N LEU A 475 0.48 -19.24 -6.19
CA LEU A 475 0.90 -19.86 -7.43
C LEU A 475 2.42 -19.90 -7.55
N THR A 476 3.13 -18.90 -7.01
CA THR A 476 4.58 -18.87 -6.98
C THR A 476 5.15 -19.99 -6.13
N GLY A 477 4.55 -20.30 -4.97
CA GLY A 477 4.95 -21.44 -4.14
C GLY A 477 4.95 -22.78 -4.90
N PHE A 478 3.96 -22.98 -5.79
CA PHE A 478 3.89 -24.18 -6.63
C PHE A 478 4.74 -24.10 -7.91
N LEU A 479 4.78 -22.95 -8.57
CA LEU A 479 5.46 -22.79 -9.85
C LEU A 479 6.98 -22.68 -9.69
N SER A 480 7.47 -22.13 -8.60
CA SER A 480 8.91 -22.00 -8.32
C SER A 480 9.60 -23.37 -8.22
N THR A 481 8.89 -24.40 -7.72
CA THR A 481 9.40 -25.79 -7.69
C THR A 481 9.61 -26.40 -9.08
N LYS A 482 8.90 -25.87 -10.10
CA LYS A 482 9.07 -26.25 -11.51
C LYS A 482 10.09 -25.38 -12.23
N GLY A 483 10.49 -24.27 -11.63
CA GLY A 483 11.49 -23.33 -12.12
C GLY A 483 10.96 -21.90 -12.28
N TRP A 484 11.84 -20.95 -12.07
CA TRP A 484 11.51 -19.52 -12.09
C TRP A 484 10.97 -18.99 -13.43
N ASN A 485 11.27 -19.68 -14.56
CA ASN A 485 10.70 -19.31 -15.86
C ASN A 485 9.17 -19.40 -15.88
N PHE A 486 8.58 -20.38 -15.17
CA PHE A 486 7.13 -20.50 -15.05
C PHE A 486 6.53 -19.37 -14.23
N VAL A 487 7.22 -18.95 -13.17
CA VAL A 487 6.81 -17.79 -12.34
C VAL A 487 6.80 -16.52 -13.18
N PHE A 488 7.90 -16.19 -13.87
CA PHE A 488 7.97 -14.99 -14.71
C PHE A 488 7.01 -15.05 -15.91
N GLY A 489 6.72 -16.25 -16.43
CA GLY A 489 5.66 -16.48 -17.43
C GLY A 489 4.27 -16.10 -16.87
N MET A 490 3.93 -16.57 -15.69
CA MET A 490 2.69 -16.21 -14.97
C MET A 490 2.57 -14.70 -14.75
N LEU A 491 3.65 -14.04 -14.29
CA LEU A 491 3.67 -12.59 -14.06
C LEU A 491 3.46 -11.81 -15.36
N SER A 492 4.12 -12.22 -16.44
CA SER A 492 3.97 -11.58 -17.76
C SER A 492 2.56 -11.75 -18.30
N LEU A 493 1.95 -12.93 -18.14
CA LEU A 493 0.56 -13.19 -18.52
C LEU A 493 -0.40 -12.32 -17.68
N GLY A 494 -0.18 -12.22 -16.37
CA GLY A 494 -0.97 -11.37 -15.49
C GLY A 494 -0.91 -9.91 -15.91
N ALA A 495 0.28 -9.39 -16.21
CA ALA A 495 0.45 -8.02 -16.70
C ALA A 495 -0.26 -7.78 -18.05
N LEU A 496 -0.21 -8.76 -18.97
CA LEU A 496 -0.92 -8.71 -20.24
C LEU A 496 -2.45 -8.63 -20.04
N ILE A 497 -3.00 -9.52 -19.21
CA ILE A 497 -4.44 -9.53 -18.91
C ILE A 497 -4.87 -8.22 -18.26
N ALA A 498 -4.08 -7.68 -17.30
CA ALA A 498 -4.35 -6.41 -16.65
C ALA A 498 -4.48 -5.26 -17.66
N GLY A 499 -3.56 -5.16 -18.63
CA GLY A 499 -3.61 -4.17 -19.70
C GLY A 499 -4.83 -4.34 -20.62
N LEU A 500 -5.14 -5.58 -21.01
CA LEU A 500 -6.27 -5.89 -21.88
C LEU A 500 -7.64 -5.54 -21.25
N LEU A 501 -7.79 -5.73 -19.93
CA LEU A 501 -9.03 -5.38 -19.21
C LEU A 501 -9.37 -3.90 -19.27
N LEU A 502 -8.37 -3.03 -19.45
CA LEU A 502 -8.56 -1.58 -19.59
C LEU A 502 -8.79 -1.12 -21.04
N SER A 503 -8.70 -2.00 -22.02
CA SER A 503 -8.75 -1.63 -23.45
C SER A 503 -9.98 -0.81 -23.84
N ARG A 504 -11.17 -1.14 -23.34
CA ARG A 504 -12.39 -0.36 -23.58
C ARG A 504 -12.32 1.06 -23.01
N LEU A 505 -11.78 1.21 -21.79
CA LEU A 505 -11.61 2.51 -21.15
C LEU A 505 -10.55 3.35 -21.87
N VAL A 506 -9.48 2.72 -22.34
CA VAL A 506 -8.43 3.38 -23.17
C VAL A 506 -9.02 3.93 -24.46
N ILE A 507 -9.87 3.13 -25.15
CA ILE A 507 -10.56 3.56 -26.37
C ILE A 507 -11.49 4.74 -26.06
N ALA A 508 -12.24 4.70 -24.96
CA ALA A 508 -13.13 5.79 -24.54
C ALA A 508 -12.34 7.07 -24.24
N GLU A 509 -11.24 6.99 -23.45
CA GLU A 509 -10.35 8.13 -23.19
C GLU A 509 -9.77 8.74 -24.47
N TYR A 510 -9.42 7.91 -25.46
CA TYR A 510 -8.91 8.38 -26.75
C TYR A 510 -10.00 9.08 -27.56
N ALA A 511 -11.23 8.52 -27.59
CA ALA A 511 -12.37 9.11 -28.30
C ALA A 511 -12.76 10.47 -27.70
N GLU A 512 -12.80 10.61 -26.38
CA GLU A 512 -13.08 11.88 -25.70
C GLU A 512 -12.04 12.96 -26.05
N ARG A 513 -10.77 12.58 -26.16
CA ARG A 513 -9.70 13.51 -26.56
C ARG A 513 -9.85 13.99 -27.99
N LYS A 514 -10.21 13.08 -28.90
CA LYS A 514 -10.41 13.42 -30.32
C LYS A 514 -11.62 14.34 -30.53
N ASN A 515 -12.65 14.19 -29.69
CA ASN A 515 -13.90 14.97 -29.79
C ASN A 515 -13.84 16.32 -29.06
N LYS A 516 -12.82 16.60 -28.24
CA LYS A 516 -12.59 17.94 -27.68
C LYS A 516 -11.96 18.80 -28.78
N PRO A 517 -12.66 19.88 -29.30
CA PRO A 517 -12.06 20.79 -30.24
C PRO A 517 -10.77 21.37 -29.63
N ALA A 518 -9.73 21.44 -30.41
CA ALA A 518 -8.50 22.15 -30.03
C ALA A 518 -8.88 23.60 -29.71
N VAL A 519 -8.96 23.94 -28.43
CA VAL A 519 -9.05 25.33 -27.99
C VAL A 519 -7.66 25.91 -28.17
N PHE A 520 -7.29 26.15 -29.46
CA PHE A 520 -6.20 27.04 -29.83
C PHE A 520 -6.73 28.48 -29.67
N GLY A 521 -6.19 29.18 -28.67
CA GLY A 521 -6.04 30.62 -28.70
C GLY A 521 -7.33 31.42 -28.95
N GLN A 522 -8.25 31.49 -28.03
CA GLN A 522 -9.03 32.71 -27.85
C GLN A 522 -8.40 33.50 -26.69
N HIS A 523 -7.29 34.18 -26.96
CA HIS A 523 -7.06 35.46 -26.32
C HIS A 523 -8.23 36.36 -26.74
N SER A 524 -9.09 36.67 -25.77
CA SER A 524 -10.11 37.69 -25.91
C SER A 524 -9.44 39.01 -26.37
N PRO A 525 -9.92 39.66 -27.46
CA PRO A 525 -9.35 40.93 -27.90
C PRO A 525 -9.59 42.11 -26.95
N GLY A 526 -10.07 41.87 -25.74
CA GLY A 526 -10.50 42.89 -24.75
C GLY A 526 -9.44 43.31 -23.73
N GLU A 527 -8.33 42.60 -23.58
CA GLU A 527 -7.33 42.96 -22.53
C GLU A 527 -6.09 43.75 -23.00
N LEU A 528 -6.04 44.13 -24.26
CA LEU A 528 -4.92 44.93 -24.84
C LEU A 528 -5.18 46.44 -24.84
N CYS A 529 -6.25 46.93 -24.19
CA CYS A 529 -6.57 48.37 -24.18
C CYS A 529 -6.35 49.08 -22.82
N VAL A 530 -5.77 48.46 -21.81
CA VAL A 530 -5.59 49.09 -20.47
C VAL A 530 -4.13 49.52 -20.21
N TYR A 531 -3.16 49.12 -21.01
CA TYR A 531 -1.73 49.48 -20.79
C TYR A 531 -1.17 50.55 -21.75
N ALA A 532 -2.01 51.24 -22.55
CA ALA A 532 -1.56 52.28 -23.48
C ALA A 532 -1.99 53.70 -23.11
N ALA A 533 -2.44 53.97 -21.90
CA ALA A 533 -2.91 55.30 -21.49
C ALA A 533 -2.17 55.91 -20.27
N SER A 534 -0.85 55.71 -20.15
CA SER A 534 -0.05 56.44 -19.17
C SER A 534 1.41 56.60 -19.63
N CYS A 535 1.61 57.23 -20.83
CA CYS A 535 2.89 57.84 -21.18
C CYS A 535 2.63 58.92 -22.23
N THR A 536 2.39 60.14 -21.81
CA THR A 536 2.78 61.42 -22.50
C THR A 536 2.29 62.61 -21.69
N PRO A 537 2.98 63.76 -21.82
CA PRO A 537 4.23 64.08 -21.16
C PRO A 537 3.98 64.93 -19.91
#